data_7799b7c3e453142399a6a77ab27c0d1a
#
_entry.id   7799b7c3e453142399a6a77ab27c0d1a
#
_cell.length_a   1.000
_cell.length_b   1.000
_cell.length_c   1.000
_cell.angle_alpha   90.00
_cell.angle_beta   90.00
_cell.angle_gamma   90.00
#
_symmetry.space_group_name_H-M   'P 1'
#
loop_
_entity.id
_entity.type
_entity.pdbx_description
1 polymer ?
#
loop_
_entity_poly.entity_id
_entity_poly.type
_entity_poly.pdbx_seq_one_letter_code
_entity_poly.pdbx_strand_id
1 'polypeptide(L)'
;MAKGRKRNDDLEILYEDQWLIIVNKPSGLLSMSTGKQGEDTAYARVFDYAGRIFIVHRLDRDTSGLLVFAKDEQTKRALQENWDEAVQERGYTALLEGRIEDEEGWIETWLYECRKSFKVYCYEMKPKESPERPPRKDWQFASTHCKRLGYKELDGMTYTLVQFRLETGRKNQIRVHSQWIGHPVAGDGKYGAQTNPIGRLALHAQTLSFIHPWTGKIMKFTSKLPKSFRAL
;
A
#
# COMPACT_ATOMS: atom_id res chain seq x y z
N MET A 1 -32.33 -10.70 -23.53
CA MET A 1 -32.20 -11.18 -22.13
C MET A 1 -31.04 -10.45 -21.49
N ALA A 2 -31.31 -9.52 -20.60
CA ALA A 2 -30.30 -8.74 -19.91
C ALA A 2 -29.58 -9.65 -18.88
N LYS A 3 -28.29 -9.89 -19.08
CA LYS A 3 -27.44 -10.55 -18.08
C LYS A 3 -27.43 -9.68 -16.81
N GLY A 4 -27.97 -10.21 -15.71
CA GLY A 4 -28.00 -9.55 -14.42
C GLY A 4 -26.61 -9.07 -14.02
N ARG A 5 -26.47 -7.76 -13.81
CA ARG A 5 -25.30 -7.16 -13.18
C ARG A 5 -25.11 -7.82 -11.80
N LYS A 6 -24.09 -8.67 -11.66
CA LYS A 6 -23.59 -9.04 -10.33
C LYS A 6 -23.19 -7.73 -9.67
N ARG A 7 -23.85 -7.35 -8.58
CA ARG A 7 -23.41 -6.27 -7.71
C ARG A 7 -22.02 -6.64 -7.23
N ASN A 8 -21.07 -5.75 -7.45
CA ASN A 8 -19.69 -5.87 -6.99
C ASN A 8 -19.65 -5.49 -5.49
N ASP A 9 -20.15 -6.38 -4.63
CA ASP A 9 -20.41 -6.09 -3.22
C ASP A 9 -19.14 -5.83 -2.38
N ASP A 10 -17.92 -6.01 -2.95
CA ASP A 10 -16.66 -5.94 -2.21
C ASP A 10 -15.77 -4.72 -2.50
N LEU A 11 -16.12 -3.88 -3.48
CA LEU A 11 -15.35 -2.68 -3.81
C LEU A 11 -16.17 -1.41 -3.49
N GLU A 12 -15.90 -0.84 -2.33
CA GLU A 12 -16.57 0.37 -1.85
C GLU A 12 -16.01 1.61 -2.57
N ILE A 13 -16.88 2.38 -3.23
CA ILE A 13 -16.54 3.69 -3.79
C ILE A 13 -16.73 4.73 -2.68
N LEU A 14 -15.63 5.40 -2.30
CA LEU A 14 -15.62 6.40 -1.23
C LEU A 14 -15.85 7.81 -1.76
N TYR A 15 -15.43 8.08 -2.99
CA TYR A 15 -15.58 9.38 -3.64
C TYR A 15 -15.57 9.22 -5.15
N GLU A 16 -16.33 10.05 -5.82
CA GLU A 16 -16.35 10.17 -7.28
C GLU A 16 -16.68 11.61 -7.68
N ASP A 17 -15.94 12.13 -8.65
CA ASP A 17 -16.27 13.34 -9.38
C ASP A 17 -16.09 13.13 -10.90
N GLN A 18 -16.00 14.22 -11.67
CA GLN A 18 -15.79 14.11 -13.11
C GLN A 18 -14.38 13.64 -13.50
N TRP A 19 -13.42 13.66 -12.61
CA TRP A 19 -12.00 13.35 -12.89
C TRP A 19 -11.45 12.15 -12.14
N LEU A 20 -11.97 11.88 -10.94
CA LEU A 20 -11.40 10.91 -10.00
C LEU A 20 -12.44 9.93 -9.47
N ILE A 21 -11.96 8.72 -9.16
CA ILE A 21 -12.67 7.73 -8.36
C ILE A 21 -11.73 7.24 -7.27
N ILE A 22 -12.14 7.31 -6.01
CA ILE A 22 -11.42 6.77 -4.87
C ILE A 22 -12.20 5.60 -4.31
N VAL A 23 -11.52 4.46 -4.18
CA VAL A 23 -12.12 3.22 -3.70
C VAL A 23 -11.42 2.69 -2.47
N ASN A 24 -12.13 1.88 -1.69
CA ASN A 24 -11.55 1.06 -0.63
C ASN A 24 -11.31 -0.35 -1.18
N LYS A 25 -10.06 -0.63 -1.58
CA LYS A 25 -9.68 -1.93 -2.15
C LYS A 25 -9.66 -3.01 -1.05
N PRO A 26 -10.35 -4.14 -1.19
CA PRO A 26 -10.22 -5.26 -0.27
C PRO A 26 -8.84 -5.92 -0.36
N SER A 27 -8.44 -6.63 0.68
CA SER A 27 -7.26 -7.52 0.66
C SER A 27 -7.51 -8.68 -0.29
N GLY A 28 -6.44 -9.20 -0.90
CA GLY A 28 -6.51 -10.32 -1.85
C GLY A 28 -6.84 -9.91 -3.28
N LEU A 29 -7.37 -8.70 -3.50
CA LEU A 29 -7.67 -8.17 -4.84
C LEU A 29 -6.44 -7.46 -5.44
N LEU A 30 -6.07 -7.79 -6.66
CA LEU A 30 -5.05 -7.07 -7.41
C LEU A 30 -5.50 -5.64 -7.73
N SER A 31 -4.58 -4.66 -7.71
CA SER A 31 -4.88 -3.30 -8.18
C SER A 31 -5.11 -3.26 -9.69
N MET A 32 -4.29 -4.01 -10.44
CA MET A 32 -4.35 -4.13 -11.90
C MET A 32 -3.87 -5.52 -12.34
N SER A 33 -4.18 -5.89 -13.59
CA SER A 33 -3.76 -7.19 -14.14
C SER A 33 -2.23 -7.33 -14.19
N THR A 34 -1.78 -8.55 -13.95
CA THR A 34 -0.38 -8.97 -14.12
C THR A 34 -0.10 -9.45 -15.56
N GLY A 35 -1.12 -9.41 -16.44
CA GLY A 35 -1.06 -9.90 -17.81
C GLY A 35 -1.69 -11.28 -18.02
N LYS A 36 -2.24 -11.89 -16.97
CA LYS A 36 -2.98 -13.15 -17.10
C LYS A 36 -4.43 -12.87 -17.47
N GLN A 37 -4.95 -13.63 -18.40
CA GLN A 37 -6.35 -13.49 -18.82
C GLN A 37 -7.32 -13.86 -17.70
N GLY A 38 -8.38 -13.06 -17.53
CA GLY A 38 -9.45 -13.34 -16.56
C GLY A 38 -9.12 -12.99 -15.11
N GLU A 39 -8.04 -12.25 -14.84
CA GLU A 39 -7.74 -11.78 -13.48
C GLU A 39 -8.79 -10.76 -12.98
N ASP A 40 -9.35 -11.04 -11.81
CA ASP A 40 -10.17 -10.09 -11.09
C ASP A 40 -9.29 -9.02 -10.44
N THR A 41 -9.54 -7.75 -10.75
CA THR A 41 -8.74 -6.62 -10.27
C THR A 41 -9.60 -5.43 -9.89
N ALA A 42 -9.10 -4.57 -9.02
CA ALA A 42 -9.78 -3.31 -8.70
C ALA A 42 -10.01 -2.47 -9.97
N TYR A 43 -9.03 -2.47 -10.88
CA TYR A 43 -9.15 -1.79 -12.18
C TYR A 43 -10.35 -2.34 -12.99
N ALA A 44 -10.45 -3.66 -13.16
CA ALA A 44 -11.54 -4.27 -13.92
C ALA A 44 -12.92 -3.94 -13.32
N ARG A 45 -13.03 -4.04 -11.99
CA ARG A 45 -14.26 -3.73 -11.27
C ARG A 45 -14.69 -2.27 -11.40
N VAL A 46 -13.74 -1.33 -11.30
CA VAL A 46 -14.03 0.11 -11.47
C VAL A 46 -14.31 0.44 -12.95
N PHE A 47 -13.62 -0.24 -13.87
CA PHE A 47 -13.89 -0.10 -15.30
C PHE A 47 -15.33 -0.57 -15.66
N ASP A 48 -15.78 -1.69 -15.09
CA ASP A 48 -17.14 -2.18 -15.28
C ASP A 48 -18.20 -1.21 -14.72
N TYR A 49 -17.85 -0.48 -13.65
CA TYR A 49 -18.72 0.52 -13.03
C TYR A 49 -18.75 1.84 -13.79
N ALA A 50 -17.59 2.42 -14.09
CA ALA A 50 -17.45 3.80 -14.56
C ALA A 50 -17.03 3.93 -16.03
N GLY A 51 -16.73 2.81 -16.70
CA GLY A 51 -16.19 2.81 -18.07
C GLY A 51 -14.68 3.12 -18.05
N ARG A 52 -14.24 3.95 -18.99
CA ARG A 52 -12.81 4.24 -19.16
C ARG A 52 -12.21 4.91 -17.93
N ILE A 53 -11.19 4.28 -17.37
CA ILE A 53 -10.43 4.76 -16.21
C ILE A 53 -8.94 4.52 -16.41
N PHE A 54 -8.13 5.15 -15.55
CA PHE A 54 -6.67 5.05 -15.55
C PHE A 54 -6.17 4.87 -14.13
N ILE A 55 -5.21 3.96 -13.94
CA ILE A 55 -4.60 3.76 -12.64
C ILE A 55 -3.58 4.87 -12.35
N VAL A 56 -3.68 5.48 -11.18
CA VAL A 56 -2.76 6.54 -10.72
C VAL A 56 -1.61 5.94 -9.93
N HIS A 57 -1.94 5.12 -8.93
CA HIS A 57 -0.98 4.39 -8.12
C HIS A 57 -1.49 2.97 -7.83
N ARG A 58 -0.72 2.17 -7.13
CA ARG A 58 -1.09 0.79 -6.84
C ARG A 58 -0.84 0.42 -5.39
N LEU A 59 -1.65 -0.49 -4.87
CA LEU A 59 -1.43 -1.26 -3.65
C LEU A 59 -1.02 -2.69 -4.00
N ASP A 60 -0.29 -3.34 -3.10
CA ASP A 60 -0.03 -4.78 -3.22
C ASP A 60 -1.36 -5.55 -3.17
N ARG A 61 -1.38 -6.78 -3.71
CA ARG A 61 -2.56 -7.64 -3.74
C ARG A 61 -3.23 -7.74 -2.37
N ASP A 62 -2.44 -8.04 -1.33
CA ASP A 62 -2.94 -8.35 0.00
C ASP A 62 -3.08 -7.11 0.91
N THR A 63 -2.56 -5.96 0.48
CA THR A 63 -2.80 -4.67 1.12
C THR A 63 -4.20 -4.18 0.79
N SER A 64 -4.97 -3.82 1.80
CA SER A 64 -6.29 -3.18 1.62
C SER A 64 -6.21 -1.66 1.78
N GLY A 65 -7.28 -0.95 1.41
CA GLY A 65 -7.43 0.48 1.66
C GLY A 65 -7.53 1.36 0.41
N LEU A 66 -7.20 2.63 0.58
CA LEU A 66 -7.43 3.70 -0.39
C LEU A 66 -6.65 3.51 -1.69
N LEU A 67 -7.36 3.52 -2.80
CA LEU A 67 -6.82 3.43 -4.15
C LEU A 67 -7.50 4.45 -5.06
N VAL A 68 -6.71 5.21 -5.83
CA VAL A 68 -7.18 6.30 -6.71
C VAL A 68 -7.10 5.88 -8.16
N PHE A 69 -8.19 6.15 -8.89
CA PHE A 69 -8.25 6.08 -10.33
C PHE A 69 -8.58 7.45 -10.92
N ALA A 70 -8.01 7.76 -12.07
CA ALA A 70 -8.40 8.90 -12.88
C ALA A 70 -9.40 8.47 -13.95
N LYS A 71 -10.34 9.36 -14.32
CA LYS A 71 -11.35 9.10 -15.36
C LYS A 71 -10.89 9.48 -16.76
N ASP A 72 -9.80 10.24 -16.85
CA ASP A 72 -9.15 10.61 -18.10
C ASP A 72 -7.62 10.58 -18.01
N GLU A 73 -6.96 10.60 -19.17
CA GLU A 73 -5.51 10.47 -19.25
C GLU A 73 -4.77 11.72 -18.77
N GLN A 74 -5.36 12.91 -18.94
CA GLN A 74 -4.73 14.17 -18.51
C GLN A 74 -4.70 14.23 -16.99
N THR A 75 -5.79 13.86 -16.33
CA THR A 75 -5.88 13.74 -14.86
C THR A 75 -4.88 12.73 -14.31
N LYS A 76 -4.76 11.55 -14.98
CA LYS A 76 -3.74 10.56 -14.62
C LYS A 76 -2.34 11.16 -14.68
N ARG A 77 -1.98 11.80 -15.80
CA ARG A 77 -0.65 12.39 -16.00
C ARG A 77 -0.37 13.49 -14.97
N ALA A 78 -1.31 14.42 -14.77
CA ALA A 78 -1.19 15.50 -13.80
C ALA A 78 -0.91 15.00 -12.38
N LEU A 79 -1.56 13.89 -11.97
CA LEU A 79 -1.29 13.26 -10.68
C LEU A 79 0.02 12.48 -10.63
N GLN A 80 0.39 11.74 -11.71
CA GLN A 80 1.58 10.89 -11.69
C GLN A 80 2.88 11.68 -11.84
N GLU A 81 2.90 12.72 -12.67
CA GLU A 81 4.08 13.58 -12.90
C GLU A 81 4.42 14.39 -11.65
N ASN A 82 3.42 14.78 -10.87
CA ASN A 82 3.59 15.57 -9.66
C ASN A 82 3.24 14.77 -8.38
N TRP A 83 3.29 13.43 -8.44
CA TRP A 83 2.79 12.59 -7.34
C TRP A 83 3.45 12.88 -6.00
N ASP A 84 4.78 13.01 -5.98
CA ASP A 84 5.51 13.25 -4.73
C ASP A 84 5.29 14.68 -4.18
N GLU A 85 4.95 15.66 -5.03
CA GLU A 85 4.61 17.03 -4.62
C GLU A 85 3.12 17.19 -4.29
N ALA A 86 2.25 16.53 -5.07
CA ALA A 86 0.80 16.63 -4.90
C ALA A 86 0.29 15.83 -3.71
N VAL A 87 0.93 14.68 -3.38
CA VAL A 87 0.49 13.81 -2.29
C VAL A 87 1.12 14.23 -0.98
N GLN A 88 0.30 14.81 -0.11
CA GLN A 88 0.73 15.34 1.19
C GLN A 88 0.78 14.27 2.28
N GLU A 89 0.00 13.18 2.14
CA GLU A 89 -0.05 12.11 3.12
C GLU A 89 -0.38 10.78 2.47
N ARG A 90 0.39 9.76 2.83
CA ARG A 90 0.18 8.33 2.53
C ARG A 90 0.29 7.56 3.82
N GLY A 91 -0.82 7.47 4.54
CA GLY A 91 -0.87 6.85 5.87
C GLY A 91 -1.40 5.41 5.81
N TYR A 92 -0.72 4.53 6.53
CA TYR A 92 -1.07 3.11 6.65
C TYR A 92 -1.16 2.73 8.12
N THR A 93 -1.99 1.73 8.40
CA THR A 93 -2.01 1.07 9.71
C THR A 93 -1.67 -0.40 9.52
N ALA A 94 -0.75 -0.90 10.35
CA ALA A 94 -0.34 -2.28 10.35
C ALA A 94 -0.28 -2.86 11.76
N LEU A 95 -0.42 -4.19 11.85
CA LEU A 95 -0.14 -4.96 13.04
C LEU A 95 1.19 -5.67 12.83
N LEU A 96 2.19 -5.38 13.66
CA LEU A 96 3.53 -5.95 13.59
C LEU A 96 3.69 -7.02 14.67
N GLU A 97 4.44 -8.08 14.38
CA GLU A 97 4.77 -9.13 15.35
C GLU A 97 5.74 -8.60 16.41
N GLY A 98 5.47 -8.94 17.66
CA GLY A 98 6.29 -8.58 18.79
C GLY A 98 6.02 -7.17 19.33
N ARG A 99 6.83 -6.82 20.32
CA ARG A 99 6.72 -5.57 21.07
C ARG A 99 7.79 -4.57 20.61
N ILE A 100 7.37 -3.43 20.09
CA ILE A 100 8.24 -2.32 19.69
C ILE A 100 8.21 -1.28 20.83
N GLU A 101 9.35 -1.02 21.45
CA GLU A 101 9.42 -0.10 22.59
C GLU A 101 9.44 1.36 22.16
N ASP A 102 10.02 1.67 21.01
CA ASP A 102 10.06 3.02 20.47
C ASP A 102 8.66 3.54 20.15
N GLU A 103 8.35 4.76 20.55
CA GLU A 103 7.06 5.37 20.28
C GLU A 103 6.93 5.87 18.85
N GLU A 104 8.00 6.42 18.31
CA GLU A 104 8.02 7.06 17.00
C GLU A 104 9.44 7.04 16.43
N GLY A 105 9.56 6.90 15.10
CA GLY A 105 10.87 6.90 14.47
C GLY A 105 10.81 6.86 12.95
N TRP A 106 11.98 6.92 12.33
CA TRP A 106 12.17 6.84 10.90
C TRP A 106 12.92 5.57 10.54
N ILE A 107 12.50 4.94 9.45
CA ILE A 107 13.22 3.83 8.82
C ILE A 107 13.66 4.32 7.45
N GLU A 108 14.97 4.55 7.30
CA GLU A 108 15.60 5.07 6.10
C GLU A 108 16.62 4.09 5.58
N THR A 109 16.37 3.56 4.40
CA THR A 109 17.17 2.47 3.84
C THR A 109 17.22 2.53 2.33
N TRP A 110 18.05 1.68 1.74
CA TRP A 110 18.09 1.45 0.30
C TRP A 110 17.39 0.12 -0.02
N LEU A 111 16.45 0.16 -0.95
CA LEU A 111 15.69 -1.00 -1.38
C LEU A 111 16.18 -1.49 -2.74
N TYR A 112 16.25 -2.82 -2.88
CA TYR A 112 16.58 -3.51 -4.12
C TYR A 112 15.60 -4.63 -4.40
N GLU A 113 15.00 -4.65 -5.59
CA GLU A 113 14.16 -5.76 -6.04
C GLU A 113 14.99 -6.82 -6.76
N CYS A 114 15.00 -8.04 -6.22
CA CYS A 114 15.62 -9.19 -6.91
C CYS A 114 14.75 -9.62 -8.10
N ARG A 115 15.29 -9.53 -9.31
CA ARG A 115 14.57 -9.88 -10.56
C ARG A 115 14.13 -11.34 -10.63
N LYS A 116 14.84 -12.26 -9.95
CA LYS A 116 14.52 -13.69 -9.97
C LYS A 116 13.36 -14.05 -9.02
N SER A 117 13.37 -13.50 -7.81
CA SER A 117 12.38 -13.82 -6.77
C SER A 117 11.27 -12.77 -6.66
N PHE A 118 11.42 -11.62 -7.30
CA PHE A 118 10.54 -10.45 -7.11
C PHE A 118 10.39 -10.03 -5.65
N LYS A 119 11.35 -10.43 -4.80
CA LYS A 119 11.44 -10.01 -3.41
C LYS A 119 12.26 -8.73 -3.32
N VAL A 120 11.81 -7.78 -2.49
CA VAL A 120 12.54 -6.57 -2.17
C VAL A 120 13.39 -6.84 -0.94
N TYR A 121 14.62 -6.38 -0.95
CA TYR A 121 15.58 -6.45 0.14
C TYR A 121 15.94 -5.05 0.61
N CYS A 122 16.28 -4.93 1.88
CA CYS A 122 16.59 -3.70 2.57
C CYS A 122 18.08 -3.67 2.95
N TYR A 123 18.70 -2.49 2.83
CA TYR A 123 20.10 -2.27 3.16
C TYR A 123 20.25 -0.89 3.81
N GLU A 124 21.05 -0.80 4.87
CA GLU A 124 21.28 0.43 5.60
C GLU A 124 21.93 1.53 4.74
N MET A 125 22.92 1.14 3.95
CA MET A 125 23.60 2.04 3.03
C MET A 125 23.56 1.48 1.60
N LYS A 126 23.53 2.38 0.62
CA LYS A 126 23.75 1.99 -0.77
C LYS A 126 25.11 1.30 -0.87
N PRO A 127 25.19 0.04 -1.33
CA PRO A 127 26.46 -0.67 -1.43
C PRO A 127 27.44 0.18 -2.22
N LYS A 128 28.65 0.36 -1.68
CA LYS A 128 29.74 1.06 -2.37
C LYS A 128 29.98 0.37 -3.70
N GLU A 129 30.16 1.17 -4.74
CA GLU A 129 30.60 0.71 -6.03
C GLU A 129 31.96 0.00 -5.85
N SER A 130 32.04 -1.26 -6.27
CA SER A 130 33.30 -1.96 -6.39
C SER A 130 33.49 -2.36 -7.85
N PRO A 131 34.73 -2.55 -8.33
CA PRO A 131 34.97 -3.05 -9.68
C PRO A 131 34.26 -4.39 -9.97
N GLU A 132 33.99 -5.16 -8.90
CA GLU A 132 33.32 -6.48 -8.96
C GLU A 132 31.79 -6.37 -8.89
N ARG A 133 31.25 -5.23 -8.46
CA ARG A 133 29.81 -4.96 -8.38
C ARG A 133 29.51 -3.58 -8.97
N PRO A 134 29.25 -3.52 -10.28
CA PRO A 134 28.88 -2.26 -10.92
C PRO A 134 27.65 -1.64 -10.26
N PRO A 135 27.52 -0.30 -10.30
CA PRO A 135 26.41 0.40 -9.66
C PRO A 135 25.10 -0.14 -10.19
N ARG A 136 24.30 -0.72 -9.31
CA ARG A 136 22.98 -1.20 -9.68
C ARG A 136 22.07 0.00 -9.76
N LYS A 137 21.68 0.39 -10.95
CA LYS A 137 20.67 1.45 -11.23
C LYS A 137 19.32 1.19 -10.54
N ASP A 138 19.15 -0.02 -10.02
CA ASP A 138 17.89 -0.53 -9.45
C ASP A 138 17.76 -0.26 -7.93
N TRP A 139 18.76 0.38 -7.30
CA TRP A 139 18.69 0.75 -5.89
C TRP A 139 17.86 2.02 -5.69
N GLN A 140 16.89 1.96 -4.78
CA GLN A 140 15.98 3.05 -4.51
C GLN A 140 16.00 3.42 -3.02
N PHE A 141 16.25 4.69 -2.71
CA PHE A 141 16.09 5.20 -1.37
C PHE A 141 14.63 5.13 -0.94
N ALA A 142 14.40 4.74 0.31
CA ALA A 142 13.09 4.62 0.92
C ALA A 142 13.11 5.22 2.33
N SER A 143 12.14 6.06 2.63
CA SER A 143 11.94 6.69 3.93
C SER A 143 10.50 6.49 4.39
N THR A 144 10.35 5.93 5.60
CA THR A 144 9.08 5.61 6.25
C THR A 144 9.09 6.13 7.67
N HIS A 145 8.16 6.99 7.99
CA HIS A 145 7.89 7.37 9.37
C HIS A 145 6.96 6.34 10.01
N CYS A 146 7.26 5.92 11.24
CA CYS A 146 6.43 4.99 12.00
C CYS A 146 6.11 5.55 13.39
N LYS A 147 4.87 5.32 13.82
CA LYS A 147 4.37 5.71 15.14
C LYS A 147 3.59 4.55 15.75
N ARG A 148 4.00 4.14 16.95
CA ARG A 148 3.30 3.13 17.73
C ARG A 148 1.98 3.70 18.24
N LEU A 149 0.88 2.99 17.98
CA LEU A 149 -0.45 3.34 18.46
C LEU A 149 -0.84 2.57 19.73
N GLY A 150 -0.22 1.42 19.98
CA GLY A 150 -0.48 0.58 21.13
C GLY A 150 -0.11 -0.87 20.91
N TYR A 151 -0.47 -1.72 21.86
CA TYR A 151 -0.22 -3.16 21.83
C TYR A 151 -1.52 -3.95 21.82
N LYS A 152 -1.43 -5.16 21.29
CA LYS A 152 -2.48 -6.15 21.28
C LYS A 152 -1.93 -7.51 21.71
N GLU A 153 -2.62 -8.18 22.61
CA GLU A 153 -2.30 -9.56 23.00
C GLU A 153 -3.31 -10.50 22.36
N LEU A 154 -2.83 -11.45 21.56
CA LEU A 154 -3.66 -12.42 20.84
C LEU A 154 -2.98 -13.78 20.88
N ASP A 155 -3.71 -14.81 21.32
CA ASP A 155 -3.24 -16.20 21.40
C ASP A 155 -1.85 -16.32 22.10
N GLY A 156 -1.61 -15.51 23.15
CA GLY A 156 -0.36 -15.48 23.89
C GLY A 156 0.81 -14.78 23.18
N MET A 157 0.53 -14.11 22.07
CA MET A 157 1.51 -13.34 21.31
C MET A 157 1.23 -11.83 21.40
N THR A 158 2.29 -11.06 21.62
CA THR A 158 2.22 -9.59 21.60
C THR A 158 2.37 -9.08 20.17
N TYR A 159 1.52 -8.15 19.82
CA TYR A 159 1.59 -7.39 18.55
C TYR A 159 1.64 -5.90 18.84
N THR A 160 2.35 -5.17 18.00
CA THR A 160 2.36 -3.70 18.03
C THR A 160 1.51 -3.15 16.88
N LEU A 161 0.52 -2.32 17.21
CA LEU A 161 -0.24 -1.56 16.23
C LEU A 161 0.55 -0.30 15.88
N VAL A 162 0.88 -0.15 14.59
CA VAL A 162 1.74 0.93 14.10
C VAL A 162 1.04 1.70 12.99
N GLN A 163 1.12 3.02 13.07
CA GLN A 163 0.81 3.93 11.97
C GLN A 163 2.10 4.24 11.19
N PHE A 164 2.04 4.05 9.89
CA PHE A 164 3.11 4.43 8.97
C PHE A 164 2.71 5.62 8.13
N ARG A 165 3.64 6.55 7.90
CA ARG A 165 3.55 7.59 6.89
C ARG A 165 4.70 7.42 5.90
N LEU A 166 4.36 7.32 4.63
CA LEU A 166 5.34 7.12 3.56
C LEU A 166 5.79 8.46 2.98
N GLU A 167 7.09 8.76 3.04
CA GLU A 167 7.71 9.83 2.25
C GLU A 167 8.01 9.36 0.83
N THR A 168 8.38 8.10 0.66
CA THR A 168 8.57 7.44 -0.64
C THR A 168 7.57 6.30 -0.82
N GLY A 169 7.25 5.93 -2.05
CA GLY A 169 6.27 4.88 -2.36
C GLY A 169 6.89 3.68 -3.08
N ARG A 170 7.92 3.04 -2.52
CA ARG A 170 8.61 1.91 -3.18
C ARG A 170 7.83 0.61 -2.99
N LYS A 171 8.06 -0.33 -3.91
CA LYS A 171 7.42 -1.65 -3.89
C LYS A 171 7.65 -2.35 -2.54
N ASN A 172 6.59 -2.84 -1.90
CA ASN A 172 6.60 -3.56 -0.61
C ASN A 172 7.31 -2.78 0.54
N GLN A 173 7.45 -1.47 0.45
CA GLN A 173 8.28 -0.66 1.35
C GLN A 173 7.99 -0.92 2.83
N ILE A 174 6.76 -0.76 3.30
CA ILE A 174 6.38 -1.00 4.70
C ILE A 174 6.73 -2.44 5.11
N ARG A 175 6.43 -3.40 4.26
CA ARG A 175 6.63 -4.83 4.55
C ARG A 175 8.10 -5.18 4.76
N VAL A 176 8.99 -4.67 3.88
CA VAL A 176 10.42 -4.91 4.00
C VAL A 176 11.04 -4.09 5.12
N HIS A 177 10.58 -2.86 5.37
CA HIS A 177 11.01 -2.04 6.51
C HIS A 177 10.62 -2.69 7.84
N SER A 178 9.39 -3.22 7.96
CA SER A 178 8.94 -3.94 9.15
C SER A 178 9.79 -5.19 9.42
N GLN A 179 10.13 -5.95 8.37
CA GLN A 179 11.08 -7.07 8.50
C GLN A 179 12.47 -6.59 8.91
N TRP A 180 12.94 -5.48 8.36
CA TRP A 180 14.27 -4.91 8.63
C TRP A 180 14.46 -4.57 10.10
N ILE A 181 13.45 -4.02 10.76
CA ILE A 181 13.48 -3.69 12.19
C ILE A 181 13.18 -4.91 13.08
N GLY A 182 13.06 -6.12 12.52
CA GLY A 182 12.82 -7.35 13.29
C GLY A 182 11.35 -7.62 13.66
N HIS A 183 10.42 -6.79 13.20
CA HIS A 183 8.99 -6.87 13.52
C HIS A 183 8.16 -6.96 12.22
N PRO A 184 8.11 -8.13 11.56
CA PRO A 184 7.37 -8.27 10.31
C PRO A 184 5.88 -7.98 10.49
N VAL A 185 5.22 -7.54 9.42
CA VAL A 185 3.77 -7.36 9.41
C VAL A 185 3.09 -8.71 9.59
N ALA A 186 2.22 -8.85 10.58
CA ALA A 186 1.50 -10.10 10.84
C ALA A 186 0.76 -10.59 9.58
N GLY A 187 0.87 -11.88 9.27
CA GLY A 187 0.33 -12.49 8.06
C GLY A 187 1.21 -12.31 6.81
N ASP A 188 2.41 -11.70 6.94
CA ASP A 188 3.33 -11.52 5.81
C ASP A 188 4.38 -12.64 5.72
N GLY A 189 3.97 -13.84 5.33
CA GLY A 189 4.89 -14.97 5.16
C GLY A 189 6.04 -14.70 4.17
N LYS A 190 5.86 -13.79 3.18
CA LYS A 190 6.93 -13.41 2.24
C LYS A 190 8.07 -12.68 2.96
N TYR A 191 7.76 -11.93 3.99
CA TYR A 191 8.70 -11.13 4.77
C TYR A 191 8.91 -11.64 6.20
N GLY A 192 8.65 -12.94 6.43
CA GLY A 192 9.11 -13.64 7.63
C GLY A 192 8.15 -13.63 8.81
N ALA A 193 6.92 -13.19 8.64
CA ALA A 193 5.91 -13.32 9.69
C ALA A 193 5.65 -14.79 10.03
N GLN A 194 5.57 -15.09 11.33
CA GLN A 194 5.32 -16.41 11.87
C GLN A 194 3.84 -16.65 12.20
N THR A 195 3.05 -15.58 12.25
CA THR A 195 1.66 -15.58 12.69
C THR A 195 0.73 -14.96 11.65
N ASN A 196 -0.56 -15.28 11.74
CA ASN A 196 -1.58 -14.68 10.88
C ASN A 196 -2.90 -14.50 11.67
N PRO A 197 -2.91 -13.61 12.68
CA PRO A 197 -4.01 -13.50 13.65
C PRO A 197 -5.31 -13.01 13.02
N ILE A 198 -5.26 -12.36 11.87
CA ILE A 198 -6.45 -11.82 11.19
C ILE A 198 -6.76 -12.52 9.86
N GLY A 199 -6.09 -13.64 9.57
CA GLY A 199 -6.31 -14.44 8.35
C GLY A 199 -5.84 -13.77 7.05
N ARG A 200 -5.05 -12.70 7.14
CA ARG A 200 -4.55 -11.92 5.98
C ARG A 200 -3.35 -11.06 6.37
N LEU A 201 -2.67 -10.48 5.37
CA LEU A 201 -1.67 -9.44 5.61
C LEU A 201 -2.30 -8.29 6.43
N ALA A 202 -1.76 -8.01 7.60
CA ALA A 202 -2.24 -7.00 8.52
C ALA A 202 -1.72 -5.60 8.15
N LEU A 203 -2.00 -5.17 6.91
CA LEU A 203 -1.60 -3.87 6.35
C LEU A 203 -2.79 -3.21 5.63
N HIS A 204 -3.06 -1.94 5.96
CA HIS A 204 -4.18 -1.18 5.44
C HIS A 204 -3.77 0.26 5.10
N ALA A 205 -3.96 0.69 3.85
CA ALA A 205 -3.79 2.07 3.40
C ALA A 205 -4.98 2.90 3.91
N GLN A 206 -4.79 3.55 5.06
CA GLN A 206 -5.88 4.15 5.83
C GLN A 206 -6.16 5.60 5.47
N THR A 207 -5.11 6.41 5.30
CA THR A 207 -5.26 7.83 4.99
C THR A 207 -4.54 8.19 3.70
N LEU A 208 -5.15 9.08 2.93
CA LEU A 208 -4.56 9.65 1.72
C LEU A 208 -4.97 11.11 1.62
N SER A 209 -4.00 12.00 1.46
CA SER A 209 -4.25 13.41 1.21
C SER A 209 -3.43 13.87 0.01
N PHE A 210 -4.08 14.55 -0.92
CA PHE A 210 -3.43 15.09 -2.11
C PHE A 210 -4.12 16.36 -2.62
N ILE A 211 -3.41 17.14 -3.41
CA ILE A 211 -3.96 18.31 -4.09
C ILE A 211 -4.68 17.84 -5.36
N HIS A 212 -5.96 18.19 -5.47
CA HIS A 212 -6.76 17.87 -6.65
C HIS A 212 -6.21 18.61 -7.88
N PRO A 213 -5.85 17.90 -8.97
CA PRO A 213 -5.05 18.47 -10.07
C PRO A 213 -5.74 19.62 -10.81
N TRP A 214 -7.06 19.69 -10.81
CA TRP A 214 -7.82 20.71 -11.54
C TRP A 214 -8.40 21.80 -10.65
N THR A 215 -8.76 21.47 -9.42
CA THR A 215 -9.38 22.45 -8.51
C THR A 215 -8.40 23.08 -7.53
N GLY A 216 -7.19 22.53 -7.39
CA GLY A 216 -6.19 22.95 -6.41
C GLY A 216 -6.59 22.69 -4.94
N LYS A 217 -7.75 22.10 -4.70
CA LYS A 217 -8.24 21.80 -3.34
C LYS A 217 -7.49 20.61 -2.75
N ILE A 218 -7.20 20.70 -1.44
CA ILE A 218 -6.68 19.55 -0.69
C ILE A 218 -7.82 18.57 -0.48
N MET A 219 -7.64 17.36 -1.04
CA MET A 219 -8.53 16.22 -0.84
C MET A 219 -7.99 15.35 0.27
N LYS A 220 -8.83 15.01 1.25
CA LYS A 220 -8.45 14.14 2.38
C LYS A 220 -9.43 12.98 2.48
N PHE A 221 -8.90 11.77 2.46
CA PHE A 221 -9.68 10.55 2.54
C PHE A 221 -9.18 9.68 3.69
N THR A 222 -10.13 9.05 4.38
CA THR A 222 -9.84 8.07 5.43
C THR A 222 -10.72 6.85 5.20
N SER A 223 -10.10 5.69 5.09
CA SER A 223 -10.77 4.40 5.06
C SER A 223 -10.89 3.84 6.47
N LYS A 224 -12.04 3.25 6.81
CA LYS A 224 -12.22 2.57 8.09
C LYS A 224 -11.34 1.33 8.14
N LEU A 225 -10.65 1.11 9.26
CA LEU A 225 -9.94 -0.15 9.48
C LEU A 225 -10.90 -1.34 9.29
N PRO A 226 -10.49 -2.37 8.57
CA PRO A 226 -11.27 -3.59 8.40
C PRO A 226 -11.71 -4.18 9.75
N LYS A 227 -12.86 -4.87 9.76
CA LYS A 227 -13.39 -5.49 10.98
C LYS A 227 -12.37 -6.41 11.65
N SER A 228 -11.58 -7.15 10.88
CA SER A 228 -10.50 -8.01 11.38
C SER A 228 -9.43 -7.28 12.20
N PHE A 229 -9.16 -6.00 11.95
CA PHE A 229 -8.28 -5.18 12.78
C PHE A 229 -8.93 -4.67 14.05
N ARG A 230 -10.28 -4.59 14.07
CA ARG A 230 -11.06 -4.08 15.22
C ARG A 230 -11.46 -5.17 16.19
N ALA A 231 -11.54 -6.41 15.70
CA ALA A 231 -11.86 -7.59 16.50
C ALA A 231 -10.69 -8.08 17.36
N LEU A 232 -9.57 -7.36 17.30
CA LEU A 232 -8.34 -7.60 18.05
C LEU A 232 -8.35 -6.89 19.40
#